data_ca0b49b964c78495762816c78b0dda38
#
_entry.id   ca0b49b964c78495762816c78b0dda38
#
_cell.length_a   1.000
_cell.length_b   1.000
_cell.length_c   1.000
_cell.angle_alpha   90.00
_cell.angle_beta   90.00
_cell.angle_gamma   90.00
#
_symmetry.space_group_name_H-M   'P 1'
#
loop_
_entity.id
_entity.type
_entity.pdbx_description
1 polymer ?
#
loop_
_entity_poly.entity_id
_entity_poly.type
_entity_poly.pdbx_seq_one_letter_code
_entity_poly.pdbx_strand_id
1 'polypeptide(L)'
;MDKKLLLIILDGVPYRNFRRLFGNLEGWVDSGDARVWKHRAALPSTSASCYATIHTGVTPQEHGCTGNGNVFRLKHKDVFAQTRASGGVTGAVAHSFWSEFFNRHPFDYVRDIEYDEPDSDTINHGRFHTMAGYGLINQMTPSDVDLFATLTNLCLRHGLNYGMLHTCTLDSMGHRFFHESQEMDHACHVMDEMLAPFIPQWLAAGYEIIVTADHGQDERGHHGGRGALQQETALYYFGPAEGPPADTVIDQVQLAPTILHRLGAQAANTMKAKSFLS
;
A
#
# COMPACT_ATOMS: atom_id res chain seq x y z
N MET A 1 -20.63 -5.22 -8.21
CA MET A 1 -19.99 -3.99 -7.68
C MET A 1 -19.42 -3.23 -8.87
N ASP A 2 -19.74 -1.94 -9.04
CA ASP A 2 -19.31 -1.17 -10.23
C ASP A 2 -18.09 -0.27 -9.97
N LYS A 3 -17.85 0.06 -8.70
CA LYS A 3 -16.73 0.90 -8.29
C LYS A 3 -15.42 0.12 -8.25
N LYS A 4 -14.33 0.82 -8.59
CA LYS A 4 -12.98 0.24 -8.67
C LYS A 4 -11.98 1.14 -7.96
N LEU A 5 -11.06 0.56 -7.21
CA LEU A 5 -10.00 1.29 -6.51
C LEU A 5 -8.69 0.49 -6.50
N LEU A 6 -7.59 1.19 -6.73
CA LEU A 6 -6.23 0.67 -6.56
C LEU A 6 -5.55 1.33 -5.36
N LEU A 7 -4.93 0.52 -4.51
CA LEU A 7 -4.02 0.97 -3.47
C LEU A 7 -2.59 0.61 -3.86
N ILE A 8 -1.74 1.61 -4.02
CA ILE A 8 -0.33 1.46 -4.36
C ILE A 8 0.49 1.87 -3.14
N ILE A 9 1.26 0.94 -2.60
CA ILE A 9 2.12 1.14 -1.43
C ILE A 9 3.58 1.07 -1.86
N LEU A 10 4.28 2.19 -1.73
CA LEU A 10 5.72 2.30 -1.96
C LEU A 10 6.40 2.26 -0.57
N ASP A 11 6.92 1.09 -0.18
CA ASP A 11 7.43 0.83 1.18
C ASP A 11 8.53 1.82 1.60
N GLY A 12 8.45 2.30 2.83
CA GLY A 12 9.55 2.99 3.50
C GLY A 12 9.79 4.44 3.10
N VAL A 13 8.86 5.14 2.46
CA VAL A 13 9.05 6.50 1.92
C VAL A 13 8.50 7.58 2.86
N PRO A 14 9.35 8.44 3.46
CA PRO A 14 8.88 9.57 4.26
C PRO A 14 8.18 10.66 3.43
N TYR A 15 7.31 11.42 4.10
CA TYR A 15 6.56 12.53 3.51
C TYR A 15 7.43 13.51 2.74
N ARG A 16 8.58 13.93 3.31
CA ARG A 16 9.45 14.91 2.66
C ARG A 16 10.05 14.40 1.34
N ASN A 17 10.34 13.08 1.23
CA ASN A 17 10.90 12.52 -0.01
C ASN A 17 9.85 12.43 -1.09
N PHE A 18 8.63 12.02 -0.76
CA PHE A 18 7.52 12.13 -1.70
C PHE A 18 7.40 13.55 -2.25
N ARG A 19 7.25 14.56 -1.37
CA ARG A 19 7.02 15.95 -1.76
C ARG A 19 8.19 16.61 -2.51
N ARG A 20 9.39 16.07 -2.36
CA ARG A 20 10.60 16.63 -2.99
C ARG A 20 10.99 15.92 -4.29
N LEU A 21 10.72 14.62 -4.41
CA LEU A 21 11.37 13.77 -5.41
C LEU A 21 10.40 13.12 -6.40
N PHE A 22 9.11 13.06 -6.07
CA PHE A 22 8.09 12.47 -6.96
C PHE A 22 7.45 13.57 -7.82
N GLY A 23 8.21 14.05 -8.80
CA GLY A 23 7.83 15.19 -9.63
C GLY A 23 6.57 14.98 -10.46
N ASN A 24 6.31 13.75 -10.92
CA ASN A 24 5.08 13.43 -11.65
C ASN A 24 3.85 13.46 -10.71
N LEU A 25 3.96 12.85 -9.50
CA LEU A 25 2.87 12.90 -8.53
C LEU A 25 2.56 14.34 -8.10
N GLU A 26 3.58 15.16 -7.82
CA GLU A 26 3.42 16.57 -7.49
C GLU A 26 2.84 17.38 -8.66
N GLY A 27 3.24 17.09 -9.89
CA GLY A 27 2.68 17.72 -11.07
C GLY A 27 1.17 17.51 -11.21
N TRP A 28 0.65 16.32 -10.88
CA TRP A 28 -0.80 16.09 -10.84
C TRP A 28 -1.50 16.79 -9.68
N VAL A 29 -0.81 16.99 -8.56
CA VAL A 29 -1.37 17.82 -7.47
C VAL A 29 -1.44 19.28 -7.91
N ASP A 30 -0.41 19.80 -8.55
CA ASP A 30 -0.36 21.19 -9.04
C ASP A 30 -1.40 21.46 -10.14
N SER A 31 -1.69 20.46 -10.99
CA SER A 31 -2.74 20.57 -12.02
C SER A 31 -4.17 20.40 -11.46
N GLY A 32 -4.30 19.90 -10.22
CA GLY A 32 -5.59 19.62 -9.60
C GLY A 32 -6.18 18.25 -9.95
N ASP A 33 -5.44 17.41 -10.67
CA ASP A 33 -5.84 16.04 -11.03
C ASP A 33 -5.68 15.06 -9.87
N ALA A 34 -4.84 15.40 -8.89
CA ALA A 34 -4.65 14.65 -7.66
C ALA A 34 -4.76 15.55 -6.43
N ARG A 35 -4.98 14.92 -5.27
CA ARG A 35 -4.89 15.57 -3.95
C ARG A 35 -3.83 14.85 -3.12
N VAL A 36 -3.20 15.57 -2.20
CA VAL A 36 -2.18 15.00 -1.31
C VAL A 36 -2.41 15.44 0.14
N TRP A 37 -2.23 14.49 1.04
CA TRP A 37 -2.23 14.72 2.48
C TRP A 37 -1.01 14.08 3.13
N LYS A 38 -0.68 14.57 4.32
CA LYS A 38 0.22 13.85 5.19
C LYS A 38 -0.51 12.62 5.74
N HIS A 39 0.12 11.46 5.65
CA HIS A 39 -0.37 10.19 6.17
C HIS A 39 0.51 9.76 7.33
N ARG A 40 -0.10 9.36 8.44
CA ARG A 40 0.62 8.99 9.66
C ARG A 40 0.49 7.49 9.90
N ALA A 41 1.64 6.81 9.86
CA ALA A 41 1.75 5.38 10.15
C ALA A 41 1.39 5.05 11.60
N ALA A 42 0.84 3.87 11.82
CA ALA A 42 0.62 3.32 13.16
C ALA A 42 1.95 3.01 13.87
N LEU A 43 1.88 2.80 15.17
CA LEU A 43 3.06 2.44 15.99
C LEU A 43 2.95 1.02 16.54
N PRO A 44 4.03 0.23 16.43
CA PRO A 44 5.32 0.55 15.81
C PRO A 44 5.21 0.71 14.28
N SER A 45 5.94 1.67 13.72
CA SER A 45 5.96 1.97 12.28
C SER A 45 6.87 1.00 11.53
N THR A 46 6.53 -0.28 11.58
CA THR A 46 7.19 -1.37 10.86
C THR A 46 6.26 -1.96 9.82
N SER A 47 6.81 -2.47 8.73
CA SER A 47 6.06 -2.94 7.57
C SER A 47 4.90 -3.87 7.95
N ALA A 48 5.16 -4.97 8.67
CA ALA A 48 4.11 -5.92 9.04
C ALA A 48 2.99 -5.31 9.89
N SER A 49 3.33 -4.46 10.88
CA SER A 49 2.34 -3.74 11.70
C SER A 49 1.49 -2.79 10.87
N CYS A 50 2.14 -2.06 9.96
CA CYS A 50 1.48 -1.09 9.09
C CYS A 50 0.59 -1.77 8.05
N TYR A 51 1.04 -2.87 7.41
CA TYR A 51 0.21 -3.64 6.47
C TYR A 51 -1.08 -4.13 7.13
N ALA A 52 -0.95 -4.70 8.34
CA ALA A 52 -2.10 -5.15 9.10
C ALA A 52 -3.06 -3.99 9.41
N THR A 53 -2.54 -2.83 9.84
CA THR A 53 -3.34 -1.63 10.14
C THR A 53 -4.03 -1.07 8.89
N ILE A 54 -3.31 -0.94 7.77
CA ILE A 54 -3.84 -0.40 6.50
C ILE A 54 -5.08 -1.17 6.05
N HIS A 55 -5.06 -2.49 6.17
CA HIS A 55 -6.15 -3.33 5.64
C HIS A 55 -7.23 -3.68 6.66
N THR A 56 -6.91 -3.72 7.96
CA THR A 56 -7.91 -4.03 8.99
C THR A 56 -8.57 -2.78 9.58
N GLY A 57 -7.95 -1.59 9.43
CA GLY A 57 -8.45 -0.35 10.04
C GLY A 57 -8.43 -0.35 11.56
N VAL A 58 -7.63 -1.23 12.19
CA VAL A 58 -7.44 -1.29 13.64
C VAL A 58 -5.95 -1.14 14.01
N THR A 59 -5.68 -0.79 15.25
CA THR A 59 -4.31 -0.50 15.72
C THR A 59 -3.47 -1.76 15.89
N PRO A 60 -2.12 -1.66 15.90
CA PRO A 60 -1.24 -2.79 16.18
C PRO A 60 -1.53 -3.49 17.51
N GLN A 61 -1.97 -2.76 18.52
CA GLN A 61 -2.37 -3.33 19.81
C GLN A 61 -3.63 -4.19 19.70
N GLU A 62 -4.56 -3.83 18.82
CA GLU A 62 -5.81 -4.57 18.59
C GLU A 62 -5.61 -5.79 17.70
N HIS A 63 -4.88 -5.67 16.59
CA HIS A 63 -4.66 -6.82 15.70
C HIS A 63 -3.50 -7.73 16.11
N GLY A 64 -2.65 -7.29 17.05
CA GLY A 64 -1.60 -8.11 17.67
C GLY A 64 -0.31 -8.25 16.88
N CYS A 65 -0.22 -7.72 15.65
CA CYS A 65 1.02 -7.69 14.89
C CYS A 65 1.82 -6.44 15.23
N THR A 66 2.96 -6.59 15.89
CA THR A 66 3.78 -5.48 16.39
C THR A 66 5.20 -5.46 15.81
N GLY A 67 5.46 -6.18 14.73
CA GLY A 67 6.75 -6.17 14.06
C GLY A 67 6.91 -7.27 13.02
N ASN A 68 7.95 -7.16 12.19
CA ASN A 68 8.19 -8.04 11.05
C ASN A 68 8.50 -9.51 11.42
N GLY A 69 8.86 -9.78 12.67
CA GLY A 69 9.08 -11.13 13.17
C GLY A 69 7.81 -11.87 13.65
N ASN A 70 6.65 -11.23 13.58
CA ASN A 70 5.38 -11.77 14.08
C ASN A 70 4.28 -11.66 13.03
N VAL A 71 4.45 -12.36 11.91
CA VAL A 71 3.46 -12.45 10.83
C VAL A 71 2.61 -13.71 11.04
N PHE A 72 1.29 -13.57 10.94
CA PHE A 72 0.32 -14.65 11.11
C PHE A 72 -1.00 -14.31 10.41
N ARG A 73 -1.84 -15.29 10.15
CA ARG A 73 -3.18 -15.04 9.57
C ARG A 73 -4.02 -14.19 10.52
N LEU A 74 -4.37 -12.98 10.08
CA LEU A 74 -5.19 -12.06 10.88
C LEU A 74 -6.63 -12.55 11.00
N LYS A 75 -7.22 -12.33 12.18
CA LYS A 75 -8.62 -12.69 12.47
C LYS A 75 -9.60 -11.57 12.17
N HIS A 76 -9.11 -10.34 12.12
CA HIS A 76 -9.93 -9.17 11.80
C HIS A 76 -10.37 -9.21 10.34
N LYS A 77 -11.61 -8.82 10.09
CA LYS A 77 -12.09 -8.57 8.73
C LYS A 77 -11.29 -7.42 8.15
N ASP A 78 -10.91 -7.57 6.90
CA ASP A 78 -10.04 -6.66 6.17
C ASP A 78 -10.70 -6.16 4.88
N VAL A 79 -10.01 -5.30 4.15
CA VAL A 79 -10.51 -4.70 2.91
C VAL A 79 -10.84 -5.77 1.86
N PHE A 80 -10.00 -6.81 1.71
CA PHE A 80 -10.28 -7.89 0.75
C PHE A 80 -11.58 -8.62 1.12
N ALA A 81 -11.68 -9.09 2.37
CA ALA A 81 -12.83 -9.86 2.84
C ALA A 81 -14.14 -9.05 2.73
N GLN A 82 -14.11 -7.75 3.06
CA GLN A 82 -15.29 -6.89 2.99
C GLN A 82 -15.68 -6.57 1.54
N THR A 83 -14.70 -6.40 0.64
CA THR A 83 -14.94 -6.25 -0.79
C THR A 83 -15.57 -7.50 -1.37
N ARG A 84 -15.06 -8.70 -1.01
CA ARG A 84 -15.64 -9.98 -1.42
C ARG A 84 -17.07 -10.18 -0.90
N ALA A 85 -17.29 -9.88 0.37
CA ALA A 85 -18.64 -9.96 0.96
C ALA A 85 -19.65 -9.04 0.27
N SER A 86 -19.18 -7.99 -0.39
CA SER A 86 -19.99 -7.05 -1.19
C SER A 86 -20.08 -7.45 -2.68
N GLY A 87 -19.61 -8.64 -3.06
CA GLY A 87 -19.64 -9.16 -4.43
C GLY A 87 -18.58 -8.62 -5.37
N GLY A 88 -17.51 -7.99 -4.83
CA GLY A 88 -16.40 -7.48 -5.64
C GLY A 88 -15.33 -8.53 -5.91
N VAL A 89 -14.50 -8.31 -6.92
CA VAL A 89 -13.32 -9.11 -7.26
C VAL A 89 -12.08 -8.41 -6.73
N THR A 90 -11.18 -9.15 -6.08
CA THR A 90 -10.00 -8.61 -5.42
C THR A 90 -8.71 -9.17 -6.00
N GLY A 91 -7.65 -8.35 -6.01
CA GLY A 91 -6.32 -8.78 -6.44
C GLY A 91 -5.21 -8.14 -5.62
N ALA A 92 -4.07 -8.82 -5.56
CA ALA A 92 -2.88 -8.31 -4.88
C ALA A 92 -1.60 -8.67 -5.66
N VAL A 93 -0.70 -7.69 -5.77
CA VAL A 93 0.68 -7.88 -6.25
C VAL A 93 1.59 -7.36 -5.15
N ALA A 94 2.21 -8.24 -4.35
CA ALA A 94 2.79 -7.79 -3.08
C ALA A 94 3.84 -8.74 -2.50
N HIS A 95 4.56 -8.25 -1.50
CA HIS A 95 5.40 -9.10 -0.65
C HIS A 95 4.57 -10.19 0.05
N SER A 96 5.17 -11.35 0.26
CA SER A 96 4.54 -12.56 0.83
C SER A 96 3.81 -12.33 2.16
N PHE A 97 4.21 -11.34 2.98
CA PHE A 97 3.51 -11.00 4.22
C PHE A 97 2.03 -10.67 3.99
N TRP A 98 1.68 -10.07 2.85
CA TRP A 98 0.30 -9.78 2.49
C TRP A 98 -0.52 -11.07 2.28
N SER A 99 0.07 -12.09 1.66
CA SER A 99 -0.55 -13.41 1.58
C SER A 99 -0.74 -14.03 2.97
N GLU A 100 0.28 -13.96 3.82
CA GLU A 100 0.22 -14.54 5.16
C GLU A 100 -0.84 -13.87 6.05
N PHE A 101 -0.98 -12.56 5.97
CA PHE A 101 -2.00 -11.84 6.72
C PHE A 101 -3.42 -12.08 6.25
N PHE A 102 -3.64 -12.08 4.93
CA PHE A 102 -4.97 -11.95 4.34
C PHE A 102 -5.41 -13.16 3.52
N ASN A 103 -4.51 -14.12 3.26
CA ASN A 103 -4.82 -15.35 2.53
C ASN A 103 -4.45 -16.59 3.34
N ARG A 104 -3.22 -17.06 3.25
CA ARG A 104 -2.74 -18.32 3.88
C ARG A 104 -1.44 -18.10 4.63
N HIS A 105 -1.37 -18.68 5.83
CA HIS A 105 -0.17 -18.70 6.67
C HIS A 105 0.14 -20.16 7.11
N PRO A 106 1.42 -20.60 7.11
CA PRO A 106 2.59 -19.91 6.57
C PRO A 106 2.60 -19.86 5.05
N PHE A 107 3.39 -18.93 4.48
CA PHE A 107 3.57 -18.79 3.03
C PHE A 107 4.29 -20.03 2.47
N ASP A 108 3.72 -20.62 1.42
CA ASP A 108 4.31 -21.70 0.67
C ASP A 108 4.66 -21.22 -0.75
N TYR A 109 5.94 -21.29 -1.11
CA TYR A 109 6.46 -20.74 -2.36
C TYR A 109 5.84 -21.40 -3.62
N VAL A 110 5.45 -22.64 -3.55
CA VAL A 110 4.86 -23.33 -4.71
C VAL A 110 3.37 -23.07 -4.80
N ARG A 111 2.69 -23.04 -3.66
CA ARG A 111 1.24 -22.89 -3.60
C ARG A 111 0.78 -21.44 -3.73
N ASP A 112 1.54 -20.50 -3.13
CA ASP A 112 1.03 -19.15 -2.86
C ASP A 112 1.66 -18.05 -3.72
N ILE A 113 2.77 -18.31 -4.44
CA ILE A 113 3.46 -17.28 -5.25
C ILE A 113 2.58 -16.77 -6.39
N GLU A 114 1.82 -17.65 -7.03
CA GLU A 114 0.73 -17.34 -7.94
C GLU A 114 -0.56 -17.97 -7.41
N TYR A 115 -1.60 -17.17 -7.26
CA TYR A 115 -2.82 -17.58 -6.64
C TYR A 115 -4.01 -17.05 -7.44
N ASP A 116 -4.84 -17.98 -7.95
CA ASP A 116 -6.05 -17.68 -8.70
C ASP A 116 -7.19 -18.58 -8.20
N GLU A 117 -7.96 -18.09 -7.25
CA GLU A 117 -9.15 -18.76 -6.70
C GLU A 117 -10.34 -17.78 -6.70
N PRO A 118 -11.15 -17.78 -7.77
CA PRO A 118 -12.29 -16.87 -7.90
C PRO A 118 -13.30 -16.96 -6.75
N ASP A 119 -13.40 -18.11 -6.10
CA ASP A 119 -14.30 -18.35 -4.97
C ASP A 119 -13.69 -18.01 -3.60
N SER A 120 -12.46 -17.54 -3.56
CA SER A 120 -11.84 -17.08 -2.31
C SER A 120 -12.68 -15.99 -1.65
N ASP A 121 -12.77 -16.03 -0.33
CA ASP A 121 -13.48 -15.03 0.49
C ASP A 121 -12.62 -13.81 0.84
N THR A 122 -11.36 -13.78 0.38
CA THR A 122 -10.42 -12.68 0.58
C THR A 122 -9.78 -12.24 -0.74
N ILE A 123 -8.62 -12.78 -1.11
CA ILE A 123 -7.90 -12.45 -2.33
C ILE A 123 -8.28 -13.46 -3.41
N ASN A 124 -8.80 -12.99 -4.56
CA ASN A 124 -9.11 -13.88 -5.68
C ASN A 124 -7.90 -14.13 -6.57
N HIS A 125 -7.11 -13.09 -6.82
CA HIS A 125 -5.96 -13.14 -7.72
C HIS A 125 -4.74 -12.55 -7.02
N GLY A 126 -3.74 -13.36 -6.72
CA GLY A 126 -2.52 -12.95 -6.04
C GLY A 126 -1.26 -13.24 -6.86
N ARG A 127 -0.31 -12.31 -6.84
CA ARG A 127 1.05 -12.50 -7.33
C ARG A 127 1.97 -12.01 -6.23
N PHE A 128 2.58 -12.94 -5.52
CA PHE A 128 3.37 -12.63 -4.35
C PHE A 128 4.84 -12.82 -4.60
N HIS A 129 5.66 -11.99 -4.00
CA HIS A 129 7.10 -12.06 -4.09
C HIS A 129 7.75 -12.07 -2.71
N THR A 130 8.98 -12.51 -2.66
CA THR A 130 9.84 -12.42 -1.49
C THR A 130 11.09 -11.62 -1.85
N MET A 131 11.80 -11.14 -0.85
CA MET A 131 13.09 -10.50 -1.03
C MET A 131 14.21 -11.51 -0.80
N ALA A 132 15.32 -11.38 -1.54
CA ALA A 132 16.52 -12.18 -1.37
C ALA A 132 17.66 -11.32 -0.82
N GLY A 133 18.70 -11.95 -0.28
CA GLY A 133 19.92 -11.28 0.19
C GLY A 133 20.23 -11.53 1.66
N TYR A 134 21.36 -10.96 2.12
CA TYR A 134 21.82 -11.07 3.51
C TYR A 134 21.51 -9.80 4.29
N GLY A 135 20.49 -9.85 5.12
CA GLY A 135 20.07 -8.72 5.93
C GLY A 135 19.61 -7.52 5.10
N LEU A 136 19.43 -6.38 5.75
CA LEU A 136 18.79 -5.21 5.19
C LEU A 136 19.60 -4.46 4.13
N ILE A 137 20.91 -4.59 4.15
CA ILE A 137 21.81 -3.79 3.29
C ILE A 137 22.08 -4.39 1.90
N ASN A 138 21.66 -5.61 1.65
CA ASN A 138 21.86 -6.27 0.35
C ASN A 138 20.64 -7.06 -0.12
N GLN A 139 19.47 -6.64 0.27
CA GLN A 139 18.23 -7.19 -0.24
C GLN A 139 18.09 -6.95 -1.75
N MET A 140 17.56 -7.94 -2.43
CA MET A 140 17.18 -7.88 -3.83
C MET A 140 15.66 -7.92 -3.92
N THR A 141 15.09 -6.95 -4.61
CA THR A 141 13.65 -6.84 -4.83
C THR A 141 13.30 -7.20 -6.27
N PRO A 142 12.06 -7.59 -6.57
CA PRO A 142 11.59 -7.68 -7.95
C PRO A 142 11.66 -6.31 -8.64
N SER A 143 11.64 -6.31 -9.96
CA SER A 143 11.52 -5.09 -10.75
C SER A 143 10.17 -4.42 -10.50
N ASP A 144 10.17 -3.16 -10.05
CA ASP A 144 8.94 -2.43 -9.74
C ASP A 144 8.04 -2.23 -10.97
N VAL A 145 8.62 -1.99 -12.15
CA VAL A 145 7.86 -1.86 -13.38
C VAL A 145 7.13 -3.18 -13.74
N ASP A 146 7.74 -4.32 -13.43
CA ASP A 146 7.10 -5.63 -13.63
C ASP A 146 5.93 -5.83 -12.66
N LEU A 147 6.05 -5.32 -11.43
CA LEU A 147 4.95 -5.34 -10.46
C LEU A 147 3.79 -4.46 -10.92
N PHE A 148 4.05 -3.22 -11.41
CA PHE A 148 3.01 -2.34 -11.97
C PHE A 148 2.32 -2.98 -13.18
N ALA A 149 3.09 -3.56 -14.11
CA ALA A 149 2.57 -4.27 -15.27
C ALA A 149 1.73 -5.50 -14.87
N THR A 150 2.17 -6.24 -13.85
CA THR A 150 1.46 -7.40 -13.31
C THR A 150 0.10 -7.00 -12.72
N LEU A 151 0.04 -5.94 -11.89
CA LEU A 151 -1.23 -5.42 -11.38
C LEU A 151 -2.15 -4.98 -12.53
N THR A 152 -1.60 -4.26 -13.51
CA THR A 152 -2.37 -3.83 -14.69
C THR A 152 -2.96 -5.03 -15.43
N ASN A 153 -2.19 -6.08 -15.64
CA ASN A 153 -2.66 -7.32 -16.27
C ASN A 153 -3.78 -8.00 -15.46
N LEU A 154 -3.66 -8.06 -14.13
CA LEU A 154 -4.73 -8.59 -13.28
C LEU A 154 -6.01 -7.74 -13.41
N CYS A 155 -5.89 -6.42 -13.40
CA CYS A 155 -7.00 -5.50 -13.61
C CYS A 155 -7.73 -5.74 -14.94
N LEU A 156 -6.97 -5.88 -16.03
CA LEU A 156 -7.52 -6.07 -17.37
C LEU A 156 -8.14 -7.46 -17.56
N ARG A 157 -7.52 -8.51 -17.01
CA ARG A 157 -7.97 -9.89 -17.19
C ARG A 157 -9.17 -10.24 -16.31
N HIS A 158 -9.20 -9.74 -15.08
CA HIS A 158 -10.15 -10.19 -14.07
C HIS A 158 -11.15 -9.10 -13.64
N GLY A 159 -10.97 -7.86 -14.12
CA GLY A 159 -11.89 -6.76 -13.79
C GLY A 159 -11.95 -6.47 -12.30
N LEU A 160 -10.79 -6.39 -11.64
CA LEU A 160 -10.72 -6.17 -10.21
C LEU A 160 -11.56 -4.97 -9.76
N ASN A 161 -12.33 -5.11 -8.68
CA ASN A 161 -12.93 -3.99 -7.97
C ASN A 161 -11.93 -3.36 -7.00
N TYR A 162 -11.16 -4.20 -6.31
CA TYR A 162 -10.07 -3.76 -5.45
C TYR A 162 -8.77 -4.43 -5.84
N GLY A 163 -7.78 -3.63 -6.23
CA GLY A 163 -6.42 -4.08 -6.49
C GLY A 163 -5.44 -3.43 -5.52
N MET A 164 -4.51 -4.21 -4.99
CA MET A 164 -3.45 -3.70 -4.14
C MET A 164 -2.09 -4.06 -4.71
N LEU A 165 -1.17 -3.09 -4.72
CA LEU A 165 0.23 -3.28 -5.09
C LEU A 165 1.13 -2.80 -3.96
N HIS A 166 2.18 -3.56 -3.70
CA HIS A 166 3.19 -3.23 -2.72
C HIS A 166 4.58 -3.50 -3.28
N THR A 167 5.44 -2.49 -3.26
CA THR A 167 6.85 -2.57 -3.67
C THR A 167 7.76 -2.46 -2.45
N CYS A 168 8.97 -3.04 -2.50
CA CYS A 168 9.93 -3.03 -1.39
C CYS A 168 11.23 -2.28 -1.74
N THR A 169 11.38 -1.79 -2.96
CA THR A 169 12.66 -1.25 -3.45
C THR A 169 13.12 -0.04 -2.64
N LEU A 170 12.22 0.91 -2.35
CA LEU A 170 12.61 2.15 -1.66
C LEU A 170 12.98 1.91 -0.20
N ASP A 171 12.29 1.01 0.50
CA ASP A 171 12.68 0.59 1.85
C ASP A 171 14.08 -0.05 1.85
N SER A 172 14.32 -0.97 0.92
CA SER A 172 15.65 -1.61 0.76
C SER A 172 16.76 -0.62 0.43
N MET A 173 16.47 0.37 -0.41
CA MET A 173 17.42 1.45 -0.76
C MET A 173 17.74 2.33 0.45
N GLY A 174 16.70 2.71 1.23
CA GLY A 174 16.87 3.48 2.45
C GLY A 174 17.70 2.75 3.51
N HIS A 175 17.48 1.46 3.71
CA HIS A 175 18.30 0.61 4.60
C HIS A 175 19.75 0.55 4.16
N ARG A 176 20.00 0.50 2.85
CA ARG A 176 21.34 0.32 2.29
C ARG A 176 22.14 1.61 2.20
N PHE A 177 21.52 2.69 1.76
CA PHE A 177 22.21 3.94 1.39
C PHE A 177 21.84 5.12 2.28
N PHE A 178 20.94 4.90 3.23
CA PHE A 178 20.36 5.93 4.09
C PHE A 178 19.48 6.93 3.35
N HIS A 179 18.66 7.61 4.12
CA HIS A 179 17.56 8.38 3.58
C HIS A 179 17.95 9.72 2.92
N GLU A 180 19.12 10.26 3.24
CA GLU A 180 19.65 11.53 2.70
C GLU A 180 20.76 11.31 1.65
N SER A 181 20.86 10.10 1.09
CA SER A 181 21.85 9.78 0.06
C SER A 181 21.38 10.17 -1.35
N GLN A 182 22.33 10.39 -2.25
CA GLN A 182 22.04 10.59 -3.68
C GLN A 182 21.41 9.33 -4.31
N GLU A 183 21.78 8.15 -3.82
CA GLU A 183 21.21 6.88 -4.26
C GLU A 183 19.74 6.77 -3.92
N MET A 184 19.33 7.20 -2.73
CA MET A 184 17.92 7.22 -2.33
C MET A 184 17.15 8.29 -3.10
N ASP A 185 17.71 9.47 -3.29
CA ASP A 185 17.11 10.53 -4.12
C ASP A 185 16.87 10.03 -5.55
N HIS A 186 17.87 9.39 -6.14
CA HIS A 186 17.74 8.80 -7.47
C HIS A 186 16.69 7.68 -7.52
N ALA A 187 16.68 6.78 -6.52
CA ALA A 187 15.70 5.70 -6.47
C ALA A 187 14.26 6.21 -6.36
N CYS A 188 14.01 7.26 -5.57
CA CYS A 188 12.70 7.90 -5.49
C CYS A 188 12.29 8.51 -6.84
N HIS A 189 13.20 9.22 -7.50
CA HIS A 189 12.93 9.80 -8.82
C HIS A 189 12.62 8.72 -9.86
N VAL A 190 13.42 7.66 -9.92
CA VAL A 190 13.20 6.53 -10.84
C VAL A 190 11.88 5.81 -10.55
N MET A 191 11.51 5.65 -9.27
CA MET A 191 10.22 5.07 -8.90
C MET A 191 9.04 5.90 -9.42
N ASP A 192 9.11 7.22 -9.28
CA ASP A 192 8.10 8.14 -9.81
C ASP A 192 7.98 8.03 -11.33
N GLU A 193 9.11 8.01 -12.04
CA GLU A 193 9.16 7.84 -13.51
C GLU A 193 8.60 6.48 -13.95
N MET A 194 8.84 5.40 -13.19
CA MET A 194 8.29 4.08 -13.51
C MET A 194 6.79 4.00 -13.24
N LEU A 195 6.29 4.65 -12.19
CA LEU A 195 4.87 4.66 -11.82
C LEU A 195 4.03 5.53 -12.76
N ALA A 196 4.57 6.68 -13.18
CA ALA A 196 3.84 7.70 -13.93
C ALA A 196 3.09 7.18 -15.16
N PRO A 197 3.62 6.30 -16.02
CA PRO A 197 2.90 5.80 -17.18
C PRO A 197 1.67 4.93 -16.87
N PHE A 198 1.59 4.37 -15.67
CA PHE A 198 0.48 3.48 -15.27
C PHE A 198 -0.73 4.25 -14.72
N ILE A 199 -0.53 5.38 -14.05
CA ILE A 199 -1.62 6.18 -13.45
C ILE A 199 -2.70 6.54 -14.48
N PRO A 200 -2.38 7.14 -15.66
CA PRO A 200 -3.40 7.46 -16.66
C PRO A 200 -4.13 6.22 -17.21
N GLN A 201 -3.42 5.09 -17.34
CA GLN A 201 -4.03 3.84 -17.82
C GLN A 201 -5.07 3.31 -16.82
N TRP A 202 -4.75 3.33 -15.54
CA TRP A 202 -5.67 2.89 -14.49
C TRP A 202 -6.88 3.83 -14.35
N LEU A 203 -6.66 5.14 -14.43
CA LEU A 203 -7.74 6.13 -14.46
C LEU A 203 -8.67 5.92 -15.67
N ALA A 204 -8.10 5.70 -16.87
CA ALA A 204 -8.87 5.41 -18.07
C ALA A 204 -9.67 4.09 -17.98
N ALA A 205 -9.19 3.11 -17.19
CA ALA A 205 -9.90 1.88 -16.90
C ALA A 205 -10.97 2.02 -15.78
N GLY A 206 -11.17 3.25 -15.27
CA GLY A 206 -12.20 3.60 -14.30
C GLY A 206 -11.82 3.35 -12.84
N TYR A 207 -10.54 3.25 -12.52
CA TYR A 207 -10.06 3.12 -11.14
C TYR A 207 -9.90 4.48 -10.47
N GLU A 208 -10.33 4.58 -9.22
CA GLU A 208 -9.78 5.55 -8.29
C GLU A 208 -8.44 5.00 -7.77
N ILE A 209 -7.47 5.88 -7.48
CA ILE A 209 -6.13 5.43 -7.09
C ILE A 209 -5.71 6.13 -5.80
N ILE A 210 -5.20 5.36 -4.84
CA ILE A 210 -4.47 5.85 -3.67
C ILE A 210 -3.01 5.41 -3.80
N VAL A 211 -2.07 6.36 -3.75
CA VAL A 211 -0.63 6.08 -3.67
C VAL A 211 -0.13 6.56 -2.31
N THR A 212 0.53 5.70 -1.57
CA THR A 212 1.08 6.03 -0.24
C THR A 212 2.30 5.17 0.09
N ALA A 213 2.87 5.35 1.27
CA ALA A 213 3.77 4.38 1.89
C ALA A 213 3.16 3.87 3.20
N ASP A 214 3.61 2.73 3.65
CA ASP A 214 3.20 2.13 4.92
C ASP A 214 3.85 2.82 6.13
N HIS A 215 5.10 3.23 6.01
CA HIS A 215 5.88 4.04 6.95
C HIS A 215 6.96 4.84 6.22
N GLY A 216 7.73 5.61 6.94
CA GLY A 216 8.96 6.22 6.47
C GLY A 216 10.19 5.68 7.19
N GLN A 217 11.35 6.29 6.96
CA GLN A 217 12.62 5.93 7.58
C GLN A 217 13.35 7.18 8.08
N ASP A 218 14.12 7.05 9.16
CA ASP A 218 14.99 8.10 9.66
C ASP A 218 16.25 8.29 8.78
N GLU A 219 17.12 9.22 9.15
CA GLU A 219 18.32 9.57 8.39
C GLU A 219 19.31 8.40 8.25
N ARG A 220 19.18 7.39 9.10
CA ARG A 220 20.02 6.17 9.09
C ARG A 220 19.34 4.97 8.43
N GLY A 221 18.20 5.18 7.80
CA GLY A 221 17.43 4.11 7.17
C GLY A 221 16.75 3.18 8.16
N HIS A 222 16.45 3.64 9.39
CA HIS A 222 15.69 2.85 10.36
C HIS A 222 14.23 3.30 10.43
N HIS A 223 13.34 2.33 10.65
CA HIS A 223 11.92 2.55 10.90
C HIS A 223 11.46 1.84 12.18
N GLY A 224 10.18 1.93 12.51
CA GLY A 224 9.59 1.32 13.71
C GLY A 224 9.41 2.29 14.87
N GLY A 225 10.02 3.45 14.82
CA GLY A 225 9.97 4.48 15.85
C GLY A 225 8.85 5.49 15.63
N ARG A 226 8.83 6.50 16.53
CA ARG A 226 7.84 7.59 16.55
C ARG A 226 8.37 8.93 15.99
N GLY A 227 9.54 8.91 15.39
CA GLY A 227 10.08 10.10 14.72
C GLY A 227 9.22 10.49 13.51
N ALA A 228 9.16 11.79 13.21
CA ALA A 228 8.37 12.28 12.06
C ALA A 228 8.78 11.59 10.76
N LEU A 229 10.07 11.41 10.50
CA LEU A 229 10.58 10.73 9.31
C LEU A 229 10.19 9.25 9.23
N GLN A 230 9.94 8.60 10.38
CA GLN A 230 9.55 7.20 10.45
C GLN A 230 8.03 7.00 10.35
N GLN A 231 7.24 8.00 10.80
CA GLN A 231 5.78 7.89 10.83
C GLN A 231 5.07 8.64 9.72
N GLU A 232 5.62 9.77 9.26
CA GLU A 232 4.92 10.62 8.30
C GLU A 232 5.29 10.21 6.87
N THR A 233 4.27 9.85 6.10
CA THR A 233 4.34 9.56 4.67
C THR A 233 3.40 10.49 3.91
N ALA A 234 3.37 10.41 2.57
CA ALA A 234 2.35 11.08 1.77
C ALA A 234 1.24 10.11 1.37
N LEU A 235 0.04 10.64 1.19
CA LEU A 235 -1.09 9.95 0.61
C LEU A 235 -1.63 10.79 -0.54
N TYR A 236 -1.44 10.30 -1.75
CA TYR A 236 -2.01 10.88 -2.97
C TYR A 236 -3.30 10.15 -3.32
N TYR A 237 -4.29 10.91 -3.75
CA TYR A 237 -5.57 10.38 -4.21
C TYR A 237 -5.93 10.95 -5.57
N PHE A 238 -6.21 10.05 -6.50
CA PHE A 238 -6.73 10.33 -7.84
C PHE A 238 -8.17 9.83 -7.92
N GLY A 239 -9.11 10.75 -7.95
CA GLY A 239 -10.52 10.39 -8.03
C GLY A 239 -11.44 11.59 -7.74
N PRO A 240 -12.76 11.38 -7.88
CA PRO A 240 -13.74 12.46 -7.82
C PRO A 240 -14.14 12.87 -6.40
N ALA A 241 -13.77 12.08 -5.37
CA ALA A 241 -14.22 12.36 -4.00
C ALA A 241 -13.54 13.60 -3.42
N GLU A 242 -14.28 14.31 -2.59
CA GLU A 242 -13.70 15.39 -1.79
C GLU A 242 -13.07 14.82 -0.53
N GLY A 243 -11.99 15.46 -0.09
CA GLY A 243 -11.29 15.12 1.14
C GLY A 243 -11.25 16.29 2.10
N PRO A 244 -10.66 16.12 3.28
CA PRO A 244 -10.47 17.19 4.26
C PRO A 244 -9.49 18.26 3.73
N PRO A 245 -9.34 19.40 4.41
CA PRO A 245 -8.31 20.38 4.09
C PRO A 245 -6.92 19.76 3.94
N ALA A 246 -6.10 20.30 3.03
CA ALA A 246 -4.81 19.74 2.65
C ALA A 246 -3.78 19.63 3.81
N ASP A 247 -3.93 20.42 4.87
CA ASP A 247 -3.11 20.39 6.09
C ASP A 247 -3.55 19.33 7.12
N THR A 248 -4.65 18.60 6.83
CA THR A 248 -5.12 17.50 7.69
C THR A 248 -4.15 16.33 7.64
N VAL A 249 -3.85 15.76 8.80
CA VAL A 249 -3.10 14.50 8.89
C VAL A 249 -4.08 13.33 8.88
N ILE A 250 -3.90 12.42 7.93
CA ILE A 250 -4.70 11.20 7.81
C ILE A 250 -4.03 10.10 8.61
N ASP A 251 -4.72 9.53 9.58
CA ASP A 251 -4.22 8.38 10.34
C ASP A 251 -4.39 7.07 9.55
N GLN A 252 -3.42 6.18 9.65
CA GLN A 252 -3.36 4.93 8.88
C GLN A 252 -4.61 4.04 9.07
N VAL A 253 -5.21 4.06 10.26
CA VAL A 253 -6.46 3.33 10.54
C VAL A 253 -7.67 3.82 9.72
N GLN A 254 -7.58 4.99 9.08
CA GLN A 254 -8.64 5.53 8.24
C GLN A 254 -8.61 4.96 6.81
N LEU A 255 -7.52 4.31 6.39
CA LEU A 255 -7.40 3.79 5.03
C LEU A 255 -8.43 2.70 4.73
N ALA A 256 -8.53 1.66 5.56
CA ALA A 256 -9.48 0.58 5.34
C ALA A 256 -10.93 1.06 5.20
N PRO A 257 -11.50 1.84 6.13
CA PRO A 257 -12.87 2.33 5.99
C PRO A 257 -13.03 3.29 4.81
N THR A 258 -11.98 4.04 4.42
CA THR A 258 -12.03 4.91 3.25
C THR A 258 -12.08 4.11 1.95
N ILE A 259 -11.22 3.12 1.78
CA ILE A 259 -11.23 2.23 0.61
C ILE A 259 -12.60 1.56 0.46
N LEU A 260 -13.13 0.99 1.54
CA LEU A 260 -14.44 0.33 1.52
C LEU A 260 -15.58 1.31 1.21
N HIS A 261 -15.54 2.52 1.77
CA HIS A 261 -16.51 3.56 1.44
C HIS A 261 -16.48 3.92 -0.06
N ARG A 262 -15.29 4.11 -0.62
CA ARG A 262 -15.13 4.40 -2.06
C ARG A 262 -15.62 3.26 -2.95
N LEU A 263 -15.41 2.02 -2.53
CA LEU A 263 -15.92 0.83 -3.23
C LEU A 263 -17.44 0.64 -3.06
N GLY A 264 -18.07 1.34 -2.12
CA GLY A 264 -19.47 1.10 -1.75
C GLY A 264 -19.68 -0.20 -0.97
N ALA A 265 -18.61 -0.70 -0.34
CA ALA A 265 -18.64 -1.88 0.51
C ALA A 265 -18.83 -1.49 1.98
N GLN A 266 -19.40 -2.42 2.75
CA GLN A 266 -19.61 -2.19 4.18
C GLN A 266 -18.30 -2.35 4.97
N ALA A 267 -17.94 -1.36 5.77
CA ALA A 267 -16.82 -1.47 6.71
C ALA A 267 -17.13 -2.50 7.82
N ALA A 268 -16.09 -3.19 8.28
CA ALA A 268 -16.24 -4.12 9.40
C ALA A 268 -16.52 -3.37 10.71
N ASN A 269 -17.26 -3.99 11.62
CA ASN A 269 -17.60 -3.39 12.92
C ASN A 269 -16.38 -3.07 13.81
N THR A 270 -15.22 -3.66 13.51
CA THR A 270 -13.96 -3.38 14.18
C THR A 270 -13.30 -2.09 13.70
N MET A 271 -13.61 -1.63 12.49
CA MET A 271 -13.10 -0.38 11.91
C MET A 271 -13.82 0.81 12.52
N LYS A 272 -13.19 1.46 13.51
CA LYS A 272 -13.81 2.57 14.26
C LYS A 272 -13.56 3.95 13.64
N ALA A 273 -12.51 4.07 12.85
CA ALA A 273 -12.20 5.31 12.14
C ALA A 273 -13.24 5.55 11.02
N LYS A 274 -13.45 6.81 10.71
CA LYS A 274 -14.31 7.21 9.58
C LYS A 274 -13.49 7.35 8.31
N SER A 275 -14.15 7.14 7.16
CA SER A 275 -13.59 7.55 5.87
C SER A 275 -13.20 9.03 5.92
N PHE A 276 -12.03 9.36 5.35
CA PHE A 276 -11.60 10.77 5.17
C PHE A 276 -12.02 11.32 3.80
N LEU A 277 -12.45 10.46 2.89
CA LEU A 277 -13.07 10.86 1.61
C LEU A 277 -14.59 10.77 1.70
N SER A 278 -15.27 11.71 1.05
CA SER A 278 -16.73 11.80 0.97
C SER A 278 -17.35 10.75 0.03
#